data_1be2ba5a0af51979905c968bf44a8163
#
_entry.id   1be2ba5a0af51979905c968bf44a8163
#
_cell.length_a   1.000
_cell.length_b   1.000
_cell.length_c   1.000
_cell.angle_alpha   90.00
_cell.angle_beta   90.00
_cell.angle_gamma   90.00
#
_symmetry.space_group_name_H-M   'P 1'
#
loop_
_entity.id
_entity.type
_entity.pdbx_description
1 polymer ?
#
loop_
_entity_poly.entity_id
_entity_poly.type
_entity_poly.pdbx_seq_one_letter_code
_entity_poly.pdbx_strand_id
1 'polypeptide(L)'
;MPITVVYERIPVDVSLPVDLPLVEVVPALAQKLEGLGEEASAYGMCLTTQAGRVLDDSLSLADQRVGAGDVLTLDLRSMEAEHRYDDLTEAVAAAVERQQVAWDPKDTLTLSVGATCLLFTAGGALLLRQGHGGWVTPACAAVAAVLLILAALAVKQMKEKGAWALVMTAAVLAGVTLHTAIQGPPTGLRMAAAGAVGASLLGACIPLLDRDRPLLAGPLLVCVAMMATGLGTEALGYRLAPVLALVSATAAGISLLTPWLALASVPVTISLPDQPEGYHRAEDEGPIKAALTSRILNMHGLVLSVRVACSMIVLASVPTLASVGYDGVALVAAIAVAAMLSTRAVRSRADVTAGVVGGMLILATLVLVIVLKRADVVMPMVVLVGVVGLVVLLLNVLGPTYRPRLARLTDVIEILVLLSIAPLAALVIGVL
;
A
#
# COMPACT_ATOMS: atom_id res chain seq x y z
N MET A 1 45.86 7.48 -29.68
CA MET A 1 46.26 7.15 -28.30
C MET A 1 45.34 6.02 -27.80
N PRO A 2 45.87 4.89 -27.31
CA PRO A 2 45.02 3.84 -26.76
C PRO A 2 44.43 4.27 -25.41
N ILE A 3 43.12 4.13 -25.26
CA ILE A 3 42.36 4.50 -24.07
C ILE A 3 41.24 3.47 -23.88
N THR A 4 40.91 3.14 -22.64
CA THR A 4 39.74 2.31 -22.32
C THR A 4 38.56 3.20 -22.05
N VAL A 5 37.49 3.06 -22.83
CA VAL A 5 36.22 3.77 -22.60
C VAL A 5 35.19 2.81 -21.99
N VAL A 6 34.64 3.17 -20.85
CA VAL A 6 33.61 2.40 -20.16
C VAL A 6 32.23 3.02 -20.47
N TYR A 7 31.36 2.22 -21.08
CA TYR A 7 29.94 2.57 -21.30
C TYR A 7 29.05 1.50 -20.70
N GLU A 8 28.04 1.88 -19.89
CA GLU A 8 27.14 0.95 -19.20
C GLU A 8 27.85 -0.21 -18.45
N ARG A 9 29.03 0.08 -17.89
CA ARG A 9 29.93 -0.90 -17.22
C ARG A 9 30.65 -1.87 -18.13
N ILE A 10 30.58 -1.68 -19.44
CA ILE A 10 31.33 -2.48 -20.40
C ILE A 10 32.58 -1.70 -20.80
N PRO A 11 33.81 -2.19 -20.51
CA PRO A 11 35.02 -1.55 -20.95
C PRO A 11 35.29 -1.90 -22.42
N VAL A 12 35.61 -0.90 -23.24
CA VAL A 12 35.95 -1.04 -24.63
C VAL A 12 37.26 -0.31 -24.88
N ASP A 13 38.28 -1.01 -25.39
CA ASP A 13 39.56 -0.42 -25.76
C ASP A 13 39.45 0.25 -27.13
N VAL A 14 39.68 1.54 -27.15
CA VAL A 14 39.60 2.35 -28.38
C VAL A 14 40.88 3.17 -28.58
N SER A 15 41.25 3.41 -29.84
CA SER A 15 42.33 4.33 -30.17
C SER A 15 41.72 5.66 -30.62
N LEU A 16 41.93 6.71 -29.82
CA LEU A 16 41.42 8.04 -30.11
C LEU A 16 42.52 8.99 -30.62
N PRO A 17 42.17 9.93 -31.51
CA PRO A 17 43.08 10.99 -31.92
C PRO A 17 43.33 11.94 -30.72
N VAL A 18 44.59 12.35 -30.55
CA VAL A 18 45.02 13.11 -29.36
C VAL A 18 44.81 14.61 -29.53
N ASP A 19 44.90 15.09 -30.78
CA ASP A 19 44.95 16.53 -31.11
C ASP A 19 43.58 17.10 -31.56
N LEU A 20 42.55 16.24 -31.71
CA LEU A 20 41.25 16.68 -32.12
C LEU A 20 40.39 17.07 -30.91
N PRO A 21 39.54 18.12 -31.01
CA PRO A 21 38.57 18.48 -29.98
C PRO A 21 37.60 17.35 -29.72
N LEU A 22 37.18 17.15 -28.44
CA LEU A 22 36.30 16.07 -28.06
C LEU A 22 34.93 16.17 -28.72
N VAL A 23 34.47 17.38 -29.10
CA VAL A 23 33.23 17.57 -29.82
C VAL A 23 33.16 16.81 -31.15
N GLU A 24 34.29 16.55 -31.79
CA GLU A 24 34.38 15.74 -33.04
C GLU A 24 34.58 14.26 -32.73
N VAL A 25 35.24 13.94 -31.63
CA VAL A 25 35.64 12.58 -31.25
C VAL A 25 34.48 11.82 -30.60
N VAL A 26 33.71 12.48 -29.71
CA VAL A 26 32.64 11.84 -28.94
C VAL A 26 31.51 11.30 -29.81
N PRO A 27 30.99 12.01 -30.84
CA PRO A 27 29.96 11.47 -31.72
C PRO A 27 30.44 10.26 -32.55
N ALA A 28 31.68 10.30 -33.01
CA ALA A 28 32.27 9.18 -33.75
C ALA A 28 32.51 7.94 -32.86
N LEU A 29 32.85 8.17 -31.58
CA LEU A 29 32.95 7.13 -30.57
C LEU A 29 31.63 6.50 -30.26
N ALA A 30 30.57 7.33 -30.05
CA ALA A 30 29.22 6.88 -29.80
C ALA A 30 28.63 6.02 -30.93
N GLN A 31 28.92 6.40 -32.17
CA GLN A 31 28.52 5.64 -33.36
C GLN A 31 29.19 4.28 -33.48
N LYS A 32 30.41 4.15 -32.94
CA LYS A 32 31.19 2.92 -32.97
C LYS A 32 30.84 1.93 -31.86
N LEU A 33 30.26 2.42 -30.78
CA LEU A 33 29.73 1.62 -29.68
C LEU A 33 28.32 1.20 -30.08
N GLU A 34 28.20 0.00 -30.71
CA GLU A 34 26.92 -0.52 -31.24
C GLU A 34 25.80 -0.49 -30.20
N GLY A 35 24.70 0.23 -30.49
CA GLY A 35 23.48 0.31 -29.70
C GLY A 35 23.01 1.71 -29.32
N LEU A 36 23.77 2.76 -29.60
CA LEU A 36 23.49 4.15 -29.18
C LEU A 36 22.80 5.02 -30.25
N GLY A 37 22.17 4.41 -31.27
CA GLY A 37 21.80 5.11 -32.50
C GLY A 37 20.86 6.28 -32.43
N GLU A 38 19.80 6.28 -31.62
CA GLU A 38 18.82 7.35 -31.59
C GLU A 38 18.84 8.19 -30.30
N GLU A 39 19.18 7.61 -29.16
CA GLU A 39 19.23 8.34 -27.89
C GLU A 39 20.47 9.23 -27.77
N ALA A 40 21.61 8.78 -28.29
CA ALA A 40 22.86 9.55 -28.31
C ALA A 40 22.79 10.83 -29.14
N SER A 41 21.96 10.84 -30.17
CA SER A 41 21.73 12.02 -31.04
C SER A 41 20.89 13.12 -30.40
N ALA A 42 20.05 12.76 -29.41
CA ALA A 42 19.12 13.69 -28.77
C ALA A 42 19.69 14.35 -27.49
N TYR A 43 20.60 13.66 -26.80
CA TYR A 43 21.04 14.06 -25.44
C TYR A 43 22.56 14.23 -25.37
N GLY A 44 23.31 14.79 -26.10
CA GLY A 44 24.77 15.00 -26.00
C GLY A 44 25.49 14.02 -25.04
N MET A 45 26.67 13.60 -25.35
CA MET A 45 27.51 12.73 -24.51
C MET A 45 28.70 13.49 -23.97
N CYS A 46 29.18 13.12 -22.79
CA CYS A 46 30.41 13.65 -22.21
C CYS A 46 31.34 12.51 -21.77
N LEU A 47 32.64 12.77 -21.84
CA LEU A 47 33.66 11.89 -21.28
C LEU A 47 34.04 12.35 -19.88
N THR A 48 34.07 11.42 -18.94
CA THR A 48 34.43 11.65 -17.54
C THR A 48 35.63 10.80 -17.16
N THR A 49 36.60 11.37 -16.44
CA THR A 49 37.74 10.61 -15.91
C THR A 49 37.30 9.76 -14.71
N GLN A 50 38.08 8.75 -14.33
CA GLN A 50 37.85 7.95 -13.12
C GLN A 50 37.74 8.78 -11.84
N ALA A 51 38.35 9.96 -11.80
CA ALA A 51 38.27 10.90 -10.67
C ALA A 51 36.96 11.73 -10.67
N GLY A 52 36.02 11.49 -11.59
CA GLY A 52 34.77 12.20 -11.72
C GLY A 52 34.89 13.58 -12.40
N ARG A 53 36.02 13.91 -13.02
CA ARG A 53 36.18 15.19 -13.74
C ARG A 53 35.60 15.03 -15.15
N VAL A 54 34.60 15.85 -15.47
CA VAL A 54 34.05 15.96 -16.84
C VAL A 54 35.08 16.65 -17.74
N LEU A 55 35.33 16.08 -18.90
CA LEU A 55 36.24 16.65 -19.90
C LEU A 55 35.48 17.71 -20.72
N ASP A 56 36.21 18.78 -21.09
CA ASP A 56 35.65 19.87 -21.90
C ASP A 56 35.64 19.48 -23.38
N ASP A 57 34.47 19.54 -24.01
CA ASP A 57 34.26 19.13 -25.39
C ASP A 57 35.01 20.02 -26.40
N SER A 58 35.32 21.25 -26.03
CA SER A 58 36.03 22.23 -26.88
C SER A 58 37.55 22.00 -26.93
N LEU A 59 38.10 21.20 -26.03
CA LEU A 59 39.53 20.94 -25.89
C LEU A 59 39.88 19.54 -26.38
N SER A 60 41.16 19.34 -26.74
CA SER A 60 41.69 18.04 -27.13
C SER A 60 42.04 17.18 -25.88
N LEU A 61 42.26 15.88 -26.08
CA LEU A 61 42.76 14.99 -25.02
C LEU A 61 44.12 15.40 -24.50
N ALA A 62 45.01 15.93 -25.41
CA ALA A 62 46.33 16.43 -25.04
C ALA A 62 46.22 17.66 -24.10
N ASP A 63 45.38 18.62 -24.41
CA ASP A 63 45.20 19.84 -23.63
C ASP A 63 44.63 19.53 -22.22
N GLN A 64 43.90 18.45 -22.11
CA GLN A 64 43.26 18.03 -20.85
C GLN A 64 44.10 17.05 -20.04
N ARG A 65 45.34 16.78 -20.47
CA ARG A 65 46.32 15.91 -19.81
C ARG A 65 45.81 14.48 -19.59
N VAL A 66 45.08 13.93 -20.55
CA VAL A 66 44.68 12.52 -20.56
C VAL A 66 45.84 11.70 -21.13
N GLY A 67 46.24 10.65 -20.40
CA GLY A 67 47.37 9.80 -20.78
C GLY A 67 46.97 8.55 -21.55
N ALA A 68 47.92 7.94 -22.23
CA ALA A 68 47.70 6.63 -22.85
C ALA A 68 47.46 5.56 -21.75
N GLY A 69 46.40 4.78 -21.91
CA GLY A 69 45.98 3.78 -20.90
C GLY A 69 45.01 4.30 -19.83
N ASP A 70 44.63 5.59 -19.87
CA ASP A 70 43.63 6.10 -18.98
C ASP A 70 42.25 5.48 -19.26
N VAL A 71 41.46 5.34 -18.20
CA VAL A 71 40.08 4.85 -18.28
C VAL A 71 39.13 6.06 -18.20
N LEU A 72 38.34 6.21 -19.25
CA LEU A 72 37.30 7.25 -19.33
C LEU A 72 35.93 6.60 -19.31
N THR A 73 34.95 7.26 -18.68
CA THR A 73 33.53 6.82 -18.70
C THR A 73 32.79 7.70 -19.69
N LEU A 74 32.04 7.07 -20.59
CA LEU A 74 31.14 7.77 -21.50
C LEU A 74 29.76 7.80 -20.85
N ASP A 75 29.33 8.98 -20.44
CA ASP A 75 28.02 9.20 -19.83
C ASP A 75 27.16 10.09 -20.71
N LEU A 76 25.83 9.85 -20.65
CA LEU A 76 24.87 10.81 -21.21
C LEU A 76 25.01 12.12 -20.45
N ARG A 77 25.20 13.22 -21.18
CA ARG A 77 25.20 14.55 -20.58
C ARG A 77 23.82 14.78 -19.96
N SER A 78 23.73 14.68 -18.63
CA SER A 78 22.52 15.07 -17.95
C SER A 78 22.30 16.56 -18.24
N MET A 79 21.19 16.92 -18.87
CA MET A 79 20.82 18.33 -19.10
C MET A 79 20.64 19.10 -17.78
N GLU A 80 20.92 18.49 -16.64
CA GLU A 80 20.91 19.12 -15.31
C GLU A 80 22.08 20.08 -15.07
N ALA A 81 23.16 20.03 -15.90
CA ALA A 81 24.39 20.75 -15.53
C ALA A 81 24.48 22.19 -16.02
N GLU A 82 23.71 22.66 -17.01
CA GLU A 82 23.89 24.06 -17.50
C GLU A 82 22.66 24.70 -18.13
N HIS A 83 21.51 24.71 -17.45
CA HIS A 83 20.62 25.85 -17.62
C HIS A 83 21.10 26.96 -16.68
N ARG A 84 22.04 27.77 -17.14
CA ARG A 84 22.27 29.10 -16.60
C ARG A 84 21.00 29.90 -16.91
N TYR A 85 20.10 29.96 -15.92
CA TYR A 85 18.96 30.84 -16.00
C TYR A 85 19.49 32.29 -15.93
N ASP A 86 19.37 33.03 -17.02
CA ASP A 86 19.74 34.45 -17.06
C ASP A 86 18.79 35.33 -16.21
N ASP A 87 17.64 34.77 -15.84
CA ASP A 87 16.66 35.43 -15.00
C ASP A 87 16.37 34.60 -13.72
N LEU A 88 16.49 35.25 -12.57
CA LEU A 88 16.22 34.66 -11.24
C LEU A 88 14.77 34.13 -11.16
N THR A 89 13.83 34.78 -11.84
CA THR A 89 12.42 34.37 -11.90
C THR A 89 12.24 33.04 -12.61
N GLU A 90 12.97 32.79 -13.67
CA GLU A 90 12.95 31.54 -14.42
C GLU A 90 13.61 30.40 -13.62
N ALA A 91 14.72 30.68 -12.94
CA ALA A 91 15.37 29.73 -12.04
C ALA A 91 14.46 29.33 -10.87
N VAL A 92 13.73 30.26 -10.29
CA VAL A 92 12.75 30.00 -9.22
C VAL A 92 11.56 29.22 -9.76
N ALA A 93 11.04 29.59 -10.93
CA ALA A 93 9.93 28.86 -11.57
C ALA A 93 10.31 27.41 -11.85
N ALA A 94 11.49 27.17 -12.42
CA ALA A 94 11.98 25.81 -12.68
C ALA A 94 12.28 25.02 -11.39
N ALA A 95 12.76 25.69 -10.33
CA ALA A 95 12.95 25.03 -9.03
C ALA A 95 11.62 24.65 -8.37
N VAL A 96 10.61 25.51 -8.49
CA VAL A 96 9.25 25.24 -8.01
C VAL A 96 8.60 24.11 -8.82
N GLU A 97 8.76 24.13 -10.14
CA GLU A 97 8.23 23.08 -11.02
C GLU A 97 8.88 21.70 -10.77
N ARG A 98 10.17 21.67 -10.45
CA ARG A 98 10.87 20.43 -10.02
C ARG A 98 10.45 19.93 -8.64
N GLN A 99 10.04 20.81 -7.72
CA GLN A 99 9.57 20.44 -6.38
C GLN A 99 8.08 20.10 -6.34
N GLN A 100 7.28 20.65 -7.24
CA GLN A 100 5.85 20.38 -7.30
C GLN A 100 5.59 19.30 -8.36
N VAL A 101 5.12 18.16 -7.90
CA VAL A 101 4.53 17.15 -8.80
C VAL A 101 3.32 17.81 -9.45
N ALA A 102 3.43 18.15 -10.73
CA ALA A 102 2.34 18.75 -11.50
C ALA A 102 1.09 17.86 -11.42
N TRP A 103 -0.08 18.49 -11.24
CA TRP A 103 -1.35 17.79 -11.18
C TRP A 103 -1.64 17.11 -12.54
N ASP A 104 -1.71 15.76 -12.54
CA ASP A 104 -2.06 14.97 -13.71
C ASP A 104 -3.61 14.80 -13.78
N PRO A 105 -4.23 14.78 -14.98
CA PRO A 105 -5.61 14.37 -15.16
C PRO A 105 -5.97 13.03 -14.48
N LYS A 106 -5.01 12.12 -14.34
CA LYS A 106 -5.18 10.86 -13.61
C LYS A 106 -5.42 11.06 -12.11
N ASP A 107 -4.83 12.11 -11.51
CA ASP A 107 -5.05 12.46 -10.10
C ASP A 107 -6.49 12.95 -9.89
N THR A 108 -7.02 13.71 -10.86
CA THR A 108 -8.42 14.15 -10.86
C THR A 108 -9.38 12.96 -10.89
N LEU A 109 -9.12 11.95 -11.74
CA LEU A 109 -9.94 10.75 -11.81
C LEU A 109 -9.89 9.97 -10.48
N THR A 110 -8.70 9.77 -9.93
CA THR A 110 -8.51 9.06 -8.66
C THR A 110 -9.24 9.76 -7.52
N LEU A 111 -9.16 11.09 -7.46
CA LEU A 111 -9.84 11.90 -6.47
C LEU A 111 -11.36 11.84 -6.63
N SER A 112 -11.85 11.92 -7.87
CA SER A 112 -13.30 11.85 -8.16
C SER A 112 -13.89 10.49 -7.84
N VAL A 113 -13.18 9.39 -8.13
CA VAL A 113 -13.57 8.04 -7.72
C VAL A 113 -13.61 7.93 -6.19
N GLY A 114 -12.58 8.43 -5.49
CA GLY A 114 -12.53 8.46 -4.03
C GLY A 114 -13.69 9.25 -3.42
N ALA A 115 -13.96 10.44 -3.94
CA ALA A 115 -15.08 11.27 -3.49
C ALA A 115 -16.44 10.59 -3.73
N THR A 116 -16.62 9.96 -4.89
CA THR A 116 -17.83 9.20 -5.23
C THR A 116 -18.04 8.05 -4.24
N CYS A 117 -17.02 7.25 -3.99
CA CYS A 117 -17.08 6.14 -3.03
C CYS A 117 -17.45 6.64 -1.62
N LEU A 118 -16.88 7.76 -1.19
CA LEU A 118 -17.16 8.34 0.13
C LEU A 118 -18.61 8.84 0.23
N LEU A 119 -19.11 9.56 -0.79
CA LEU A 119 -20.48 10.07 -0.82
C LEU A 119 -21.50 8.94 -0.84
N PHE A 120 -21.31 7.92 -1.67
CA PHE A 120 -22.21 6.77 -1.73
C PHE A 120 -22.18 5.93 -0.47
N THR A 121 -21.01 5.77 0.18
CA THR A 121 -20.91 5.07 1.47
C THR A 121 -21.64 5.86 2.58
N ALA A 122 -21.47 7.17 2.61
CA ALA A 122 -22.19 8.04 3.55
C ALA A 122 -23.71 8.00 3.28
N GLY A 123 -24.14 8.01 2.02
CA GLY A 123 -25.53 7.82 1.62
C GLY A 123 -26.10 6.48 2.11
N GLY A 124 -25.34 5.39 1.96
CA GLY A 124 -25.70 4.08 2.46
C GLY A 124 -25.89 4.06 3.99
N ALA A 125 -24.99 4.73 4.72
CA ALA A 125 -25.12 4.86 6.17
C ALA A 125 -26.38 5.65 6.58
N LEU A 126 -26.73 6.71 5.86
CA LEU A 126 -27.97 7.46 6.08
C LEU A 126 -29.21 6.61 5.79
N LEU A 127 -29.20 5.80 4.73
CA LEU A 127 -30.28 4.87 4.42
C LEU A 127 -30.46 3.82 5.53
N LEU A 128 -29.38 3.29 6.09
CA LEU A 128 -29.44 2.38 7.23
C LEU A 128 -30.05 3.04 8.47
N ARG A 129 -29.73 4.33 8.71
CA ARG A 129 -30.28 5.08 9.85
C ARG A 129 -31.77 5.39 9.71
N GLN A 130 -32.27 5.59 8.49
CA GLN A 130 -33.67 5.85 8.21
C GLN A 130 -34.55 4.63 8.50
N GLY A 131 -33.94 3.44 8.58
CA GLY A 131 -34.60 2.21 8.94
C GLY A 131 -35.50 1.63 7.84
N HIS A 132 -36.49 0.85 8.25
CA HIS A 132 -37.37 0.10 7.34
C HIS A 132 -38.49 1.00 6.80
N GLY A 133 -38.13 2.02 6.03
CA GLY A 133 -39.08 2.99 5.45
C GLY A 133 -39.83 2.49 4.19
N GLY A 134 -40.26 1.23 4.16
CA GLY A 134 -40.91 0.66 2.98
C GLY A 134 -39.96 0.28 1.87
N TRP A 135 -40.45 0.18 0.63
CA TRP A 135 -39.68 -0.24 -0.56
C TRP A 135 -38.73 0.84 -1.13
N VAL A 136 -38.92 2.10 -0.72
CA VAL A 136 -38.13 3.24 -1.25
C VAL A 136 -36.64 3.13 -0.85
N THR A 137 -36.38 2.80 0.42
CA THR A 137 -35.01 2.68 0.93
C THR A 137 -34.17 1.61 0.21
N PRO A 138 -34.66 0.35 0.08
CA PRO A 138 -33.92 -0.66 -0.69
C PRO A 138 -33.84 -0.33 -2.16
N ALA A 139 -34.85 0.29 -2.77
CA ALA A 139 -34.79 0.70 -4.17
C ALA A 139 -33.69 1.74 -4.43
N CYS A 140 -33.60 2.77 -3.57
CA CYS A 140 -32.53 3.78 -3.69
C CYS A 140 -31.14 3.14 -3.56
N ALA A 141 -30.94 2.24 -2.61
CA ALA A 141 -29.67 1.56 -2.44
C ALA A 141 -29.33 0.64 -3.63
N ALA A 142 -30.30 -0.06 -4.18
CA ALA A 142 -30.15 -0.90 -5.37
C ALA A 142 -29.77 -0.07 -6.61
N VAL A 143 -30.45 1.05 -6.86
CA VAL A 143 -30.12 1.95 -7.97
C VAL A 143 -28.69 2.49 -7.82
N ALA A 144 -28.30 2.90 -6.62
CA ALA A 144 -26.95 3.37 -6.35
C ALA A 144 -25.90 2.28 -6.62
N ALA A 145 -26.16 1.03 -6.20
CA ALA A 145 -25.27 -0.10 -6.48
C ALA A 145 -25.11 -0.35 -8.01
N VAL A 146 -26.21 -0.31 -8.76
CA VAL A 146 -26.19 -0.47 -10.22
C VAL A 146 -25.40 0.65 -10.88
N LEU A 147 -25.62 1.92 -10.47
CA LEU A 147 -24.88 3.06 -11.02
C LEU A 147 -23.37 2.93 -10.79
N LEU A 148 -22.96 2.45 -9.61
CA LEU A 148 -21.54 2.23 -9.31
C LEU A 148 -20.93 1.10 -10.15
N ILE A 149 -21.67 0.03 -10.43
CA ILE A 149 -21.21 -1.03 -11.33
C ILE A 149 -21.03 -0.48 -12.75
N LEU A 150 -21.98 0.32 -13.24
CA LEU A 150 -21.87 0.97 -14.55
C LEU A 150 -20.67 1.93 -14.61
N ALA A 151 -20.43 2.70 -13.54
CA ALA A 151 -19.27 3.56 -13.44
C ALA A 151 -17.96 2.75 -13.42
N ALA A 152 -17.94 1.61 -12.72
CA ALA A 152 -16.77 0.72 -12.71
C ALA A 152 -16.47 0.14 -14.11
N LEU A 153 -17.50 -0.23 -14.87
CA LEU A 153 -17.38 -0.66 -16.26
C LEU A 153 -16.80 0.44 -17.14
N ALA A 154 -17.28 1.69 -16.99
CA ALA A 154 -16.77 2.83 -17.72
C ALA A 154 -15.29 3.10 -17.42
N VAL A 155 -14.89 3.11 -16.16
CA VAL A 155 -13.49 3.27 -15.75
C VAL A 155 -12.61 2.15 -16.31
N LYS A 156 -13.11 0.90 -16.32
CA LYS A 156 -12.40 -0.22 -16.94
C LYS A 156 -12.19 -0.02 -18.44
N GLN A 157 -13.20 0.43 -19.16
CA GLN A 157 -13.10 0.70 -20.61
C GLN A 157 -12.05 1.77 -20.93
N MET A 158 -11.89 2.77 -20.07
CA MET A 158 -10.86 3.80 -20.16
C MET A 158 -9.45 3.29 -19.79
N LYS A 159 -9.30 2.02 -19.39
CA LYS A 159 -8.05 1.39 -18.90
C LYS A 159 -7.43 2.09 -17.68
N GLU A 160 -8.23 2.88 -16.97
CA GLU A 160 -7.80 3.62 -15.79
C GLU A 160 -7.92 2.78 -14.50
N LYS A 161 -7.16 3.19 -13.48
CA LYS A 161 -7.19 2.57 -12.15
C LYS A 161 -8.38 3.11 -11.35
N GLY A 162 -8.99 2.27 -10.49
CA GLY A 162 -10.04 2.71 -9.57
C GLY A 162 -11.38 1.98 -9.70
N ALA A 163 -11.57 1.16 -10.74
CA ALA A 163 -12.78 0.35 -10.90
C ALA A 163 -13.07 -0.53 -9.68
N TRP A 164 -12.02 -1.05 -9.00
CA TRP A 164 -12.14 -1.86 -7.79
C TRP A 164 -12.83 -1.12 -6.65
N ALA A 165 -12.55 0.18 -6.44
CA ALA A 165 -13.16 0.96 -5.36
C ALA A 165 -14.66 1.17 -5.57
N LEU A 166 -15.08 1.37 -6.82
CA LEU A 166 -16.50 1.49 -7.19
C LEU A 166 -17.24 0.17 -6.98
N VAL A 167 -16.62 -0.96 -7.37
CA VAL A 167 -17.19 -2.31 -7.13
C VAL A 167 -17.33 -2.60 -5.64
N MET A 168 -16.34 -2.22 -4.82
CA MET A 168 -16.43 -2.35 -3.36
C MET A 168 -17.60 -1.56 -2.78
N THR A 169 -17.74 -0.31 -3.21
CA THR A 169 -18.83 0.55 -2.74
C THR A 169 -20.19 0.02 -3.20
N ALA A 170 -20.26 -0.53 -4.42
CA ALA A 170 -21.47 -1.22 -4.91
C ALA A 170 -21.82 -2.44 -4.06
N ALA A 171 -20.83 -3.23 -3.62
CA ALA A 171 -21.07 -4.39 -2.75
C ALA A 171 -21.61 -3.98 -1.37
N VAL A 172 -21.10 -2.88 -0.80
CA VAL A 172 -21.65 -2.31 0.45
C VAL A 172 -23.11 -1.91 0.27
N LEU A 173 -23.43 -1.20 -0.81
CA LEU A 173 -24.81 -0.76 -1.09
C LEU A 173 -25.73 -1.93 -1.41
N ALA A 174 -25.27 -2.99 -2.06
CA ALA A 174 -26.03 -4.22 -2.24
C ALA A 174 -26.35 -4.88 -0.89
N GLY A 175 -25.42 -4.87 0.05
CA GLY A 175 -25.66 -5.29 1.43
C GLY A 175 -26.70 -4.43 2.14
N VAL A 176 -26.63 -3.11 2.00
CA VAL A 176 -27.63 -2.16 2.52
C VAL A 176 -29.01 -2.42 1.90
N THR A 177 -29.06 -2.68 0.60
CA THR A 177 -30.31 -3.02 -0.10
C THR A 177 -31.00 -4.20 0.56
N LEU A 178 -30.26 -5.30 0.75
CA LEU A 178 -30.84 -6.50 1.34
C LEU A 178 -31.20 -6.31 2.81
N HIS A 179 -30.33 -5.65 3.58
CA HIS A 179 -30.59 -5.37 5.00
C HIS A 179 -31.86 -4.55 5.22
N THR A 180 -32.14 -3.61 4.34
CA THR A 180 -33.34 -2.74 4.43
C THR A 180 -34.58 -3.32 3.77
N ALA A 181 -34.42 -4.22 2.78
CA ALA A 181 -35.53 -4.88 2.08
C ALA A 181 -36.21 -5.94 2.94
N ILE A 182 -35.43 -6.68 3.73
CA ILE A 182 -35.95 -7.77 4.55
C ILE A 182 -36.54 -7.19 5.83
N GLN A 183 -37.86 -7.26 5.96
CA GLN A 183 -38.61 -6.86 7.15
C GLN A 183 -39.00 -8.12 7.97
N GLY A 184 -38.83 -8.07 9.29
CA GLY A 184 -39.32 -9.11 10.19
C GLY A 184 -38.30 -10.13 10.72
N PRO A 185 -37.35 -10.67 9.97
CA PRO A 185 -36.34 -11.57 10.55
C PRO A 185 -35.42 -10.86 11.55
N PRO A 186 -34.80 -11.62 12.48
CA PRO A 186 -33.82 -11.11 13.41
C PRO A 186 -32.69 -10.37 12.73
N THR A 187 -32.11 -9.39 13.43
CA THR A 187 -31.08 -8.48 12.90
C THR A 187 -29.85 -9.22 12.45
N GLY A 188 -29.46 -10.31 13.10
CA GLY A 188 -28.31 -11.12 12.76
C GLY A 188 -28.46 -11.83 11.43
N LEU A 189 -29.66 -12.40 11.15
CA LEU A 189 -29.90 -13.05 9.85
C LEU A 189 -29.83 -12.03 8.69
N ARG A 190 -30.32 -10.80 8.91
CA ARG A 190 -30.20 -9.72 7.92
C ARG A 190 -28.75 -9.31 7.68
N MET A 191 -27.93 -9.24 8.74
CA MET A 191 -26.49 -9.00 8.61
C MET A 191 -25.79 -10.12 7.85
N ALA A 192 -26.11 -11.37 8.16
CA ALA A 192 -25.54 -12.51 7.44
C ALA A 192 -25.90 -12.50 5.95
N ALA A 193 -27.16 -12.22 5.63
CA ALA A 193 -27.63 -12.14 4.24
C ALA A 193 -27.00 -10.95 3.50
N ALA A 194 -26.86 -9.79 4.14
CA ALA A 194 -26.19 -8.64 3.56
C ALA A 194 -24.72 -8.92 3.25
N GLY A 195 -24.00 -9.59 4.15
CA GLY A 195 -22.63 -10.05 3.91
C GLY A 195 -22.54 -11.05 2.76
N ALA A 196 -23.46 -12.01 2.68
CA ALA A 196 -23.52 -13.01 1.59
C ALA A 196 -23.76 -12.35 0.22
N VAL A 197 -24.68 -11.38 0.13
CA VAL A 197 -24.92 -10.64 -1.14
C VAL A 197 -23.71 -9.79 -1.53
N GLY A 198 -23.10 -9.09 -0.58
CA GLY A 198 -21.87 -8.35 -0.84
C GLY A 198 -20.75 -9.26 -1.37
N ALA A 199 -20.53 -10.41 -0.74
CA ALA A 199 -19.55 -11.39 -1.18
C ALA A 199 -19.87 -11.96 -2.58
N SER A 200 -21.14 -12.26 -2.85
CA SER A 200 -21.58 -12.78 -4.16
C SER A 200 -21.37 -11.74 -5.28
N LEU A 201 -21.67 -10.47 -5.01
CA LEU A 201 -21.46 -9.39 -5.97
C LEU A 201 -19.96 -9.18 -6.25
N LEU A 202 -19.13 -9.19 -5.21
CA LEU A 202 -17.66 -9.10 -5.37
C LEU A 202 -17.13 -10.27 -6.20
N GLY A 203 -17.61 -11.50 -5.92
CA GLY A 203 -17.26 -12.69 -6.69
C GLY A 203 -17.66 -12.58 -8.16
N ALA A 204 -18.87 -12.09 -8.44
CA ALA A 204 -19.36 -11.88 -9.80
C ALA A 204 -18.56 -10.79 -10.55
N CYS A 205 -17.98 -9.83 -9.84
CA CYS A 205 -17.18 -8.76 -10.43
C CYS A 205 -15.68 -9.11 -10.59
N ILE A 206 -15.21 -10.28 -10.15
CA ILE A 206 -13.80 -10.73 -10.35
C ILE A 206 -13.35 -10.62 -11.82
N PRO A 207 -14.16 -11.03 -12.83
CA PRO A 207 -13.75 -10.92 -14.23
C PRO A 207 -13.60 -9.47 -14.72
N LEU A 208 -14.23 -8.50 -14.04
CA LEU A 208 -14.10 -7.09 -14.35
C LEU A 208 -12.73 -6.50 -13.96
N LEU A 209 -12.01 -7.15 -13.03
CA LEU A 209 -10.83 -6.64 -12.37
C LEU A 209 -9.61 -7.51 -12.70
N ASP A 210 -9.02 -7.32 -13.90
CA ASP A 210 -7.91 -8.17 -14.36
C ASP A 210 -6.64 -8.01 -13.50
N ARG A 211 -6.22 -6.77 -13.22
CA ARG A 211 -5.00 -6.44 -12.47
C ARG A 211 -5.22 -6.23 -10.98
N ASP A 212 -6.42 -5.82 -10.58
CA ASP A 212 -6.72 -5.40 -9.20
C ASP A 212 -7.40 -6.52 -8.38
N ARG A 213 -7.41 -7.77 -8.89
CA ARG A 213 -7.99 -8.94 -8.19
C ARG A 213 -7.52 -9.12 -6.75
N PRO A 214 -6.23 -8.94 -6.41
CA PRO A 214 -5.76 -9.10 -5.03
C PRO A 214 -6.39 -8.11 -4.06
N LEU A 215 -6.80 -6.93 -4.54
CA LEU A 215 -7.44 -5.90 -3.73
C LEU A 215 -8.85 -6.30 -3.28
N LEU A 216 -9.50 -7.25 -3.95
CA LEU A 216 -10.82 -7.76 -3.55
C LEU A 216 -10.78 -8.64 -2.30
N ALA A 217 -9.62 -9.16 -1.92
CA ALA A 217 -9.49 -10.02 -0.74
C ALA A 217 -9.94 -9.31 0.55
N GLY A 218 -9.63 -8.03 0.69
CA GLY A 218 -10.06 -7.23 1.84
C GLY A 218 -11.57 -7.10 1.97
N PRO A 219 -12.26 -6.56 0.96
CA PRO A 219 -13.73 -6.45 1.00
C PRO A 219 -14.44 -7.77 1.17
N LEU A 220 -13.92 -8.82 0.54
CA LEU A 220 -14.45 -10.18 0.72
C LEU A 220 -14.34 -10.61 2.18
N LEU A 221 -13.21 -10.33 2.82
CA LEU A 221 -13.00 -10.61 4.24
C LEU A 221 -14.00 -9.84 5.12
N VAL A 222 -14.29 -8.57 4.81
CA VAL A 222 -15.31 -7.77 5.53
C VAL A 222 -16.69 -8.40 5.36
N CYS A 223 -17.06 -8.83 4.15
CA CYS A 223 -18.33 -9.51 3.89
C CYS A 223 -18.44 -10.83 4.66
N VAL A 224 -17.37 -11.63 4.69
CA VAL A 224 -17.31 -12.89 5.45
C VAL A 224 -17.41 -12.63 6.96
N ALA A 225 -16.72 -11.60 7.48
CA ALA A 225 -16.80 -11.22 8.89
C ALA A 225 -18.21 -10.77 9.27
N MET A 226 -18.90 -10.02 8.41
CA MET A 226 -20.26 -9.58 8.60
C MET A 226 -21.22 -10.79 8.57
N MET A 227 -21.03 -11.74 7.66
CA MET A 227 -21.79 -12.99 7.60
C MET A 227 -21.57 -13.83 8.86
N ALA A 228 -20.31 -14.00 9.28
CA ALA A 228 -19.97 -14.74 10.50
C ALA A 228 -20.58 -14.11 11.76
N THR A 229 -20.57 -12.76 11.84
CA THR A 229 -21.21 -12.03 12.94
C THR A 229 -22.71 -12.28 12.97
N GLY A 230 -23.36 -12.19 11.83
CA GLY A 230 -24.80 -12.43 11.73
C GLY A 230 -25.21 -13.85 12.06
N LEU A 231 -24.48 -14.85 11.55
CA LEU A 231 -24.71 -16.26 11.86
C LEU A 231 -24.41 -16.58 13.32
N GLY A 232 -23.34 -16.03 13.88
CA GLY A 232 -22.98 -16.25 15.27
C GLY A 232 -24.04 -15.73 16.25
N THR A 233 -24.67 -14.60 15.92
CA THR A 233 -25.71 -14.02 16.78
C THR A 233 -27.04 -14.78 16.70
N GLU A 234 -27.43 -15.25 15.51
CA GLU A 234 -28.76 -15.85 15.32
C GLU A 234 -28.72 -17.38 15.34
N ALA A 235 -27.82 -18.01 14.57
CA ALA A 235 -27.79 -19.45 14.46
C ALA A 235 -27.22 -20.12 15.73
N LEU A 236 -26.26 -19.46 16.39
CA LEU A 236 -25.64 -19.98 17.62
C LEU A 236 -26.21 -19.35 18.89
N GLY A 237 -27.12 -18.38 18.77
CA GLY A 237 -27.76 -17.71 19.91
C GLY A 237 -26.82 -16.89 20.79
N TYR A 238 -25.67 -16.51 20.31
CA TYR A 238 -24.71 -15.69 21.04
C TYR A 238 -25.10 -14.22 21.06
N ARG A 239 -24.73 -13.51 22.13
CA ARG A 239 -24.83 -12.05 22.17
C ARG A 239 -23.86 -11.43 21.16
N LEU A 240 -24.18 -10.22 20.66
CA LEU A 240 -23.40 -9.53 19.64
C LEU A 240 -21.93 -9.27 20.07
N ALA A 241 -21.71 -8.89 21.33
CA ALA A 241 -20.38 -8.54 21.82
C ALA A 241 -19.39 -9.72 21.84
N PRO A 242 -19.72 -10.92 22.36
CA PRO A 242 -18.87 -12.11 22.23
C PRO A 242 -18.51 -12.46 20.79
N VAL A 243 -19.47 -12.39 19.88
CA VAL A 243 -19.22 -12.70 18.46
C VAL A 243 -18.27 -11.68 17.85
N LEU A 244 -18.47 -10.38 18.13
CA LEU A 244 -17.57 -9.33 17.65
C LEU A 244 -16.18 -9.42 18.29
N ALA A 245 -16.05 -9.86 19.54
CA ALA A 245 -14.75 -10.10 20.16
C ALA A 245 -13.98 -11.22 19.41
N LEU A 246 -14.66 -12.31 19.11
CA LEU A 246 -14.07 -13.41 18.33
C LEU A 246 -13.70 -12.97 16.92
N VAL A 247 -14.59 -12.29 16.20
CA VAL A 247 -14.34 -11.79 14.85
C VAL A 247 -13.21 -10.77 14.83
N SER A 248 -13.12 -9.87 15.82
CA SER A 248 -12.03 -8.91 15.91
C SER A 248 -10.69 -9.56 16.25
N ALA A 249 -10.67 -10.54 17.16
CA ALA A 249 -9.46 -11.29 17.48
C ALA A 249 -8.96 -12.12 16.28
N THR A 250 -9.87 -12.78 15.56
CA THR A 250 -9.52 -13.52 14.33
C THR A 250 -9.05 -12.60 13.23
N ALA A 251 -9.68 -11.44 13.03
CA ALA A 251 -9.22 -10.43 12.08
C ALA A 251 -7.80 -9.93 12.40
N ALA A 252 -7.51 -9.66 13.69
CA ALA A 252 -6.17 -9.30 14.13
C ALA A 252 -5.16 -10.41 13.80
N GLY A 253 -5.48 -11.67 14.10
CA GLY A 253 -4.65 -12.84 13.75
C GLY A 253 -4.40 -12.97 12.25
N ILE A 254 -5.42 -12.81 11.41
CA ILE A 254 -5.30 -12.82 9.95
C ILE A 254 -4.37 -11.71 9.48
N SER A 255 -4.53 -10.47 9.98
CA SER A 255 -3.68 -9.34 9.61
C SER A 255 -2.20 -9.61 9.89
N LEU A 256 -1.89 -10.27 11.01
CA LEU A 256 -0.53 -10.59 11.42
C LEU A 256 0.07 -11.74 10.61
N LEU A 257 -0.75 -12.73 10.23
CA LEU A 257 -0.30 -13.89 9.46
C LEU A 257 -0.19 -13.61 7.96
N THR A 258 -0.91 -12.60 7.45
CA THR A 258 -0.98 -12.31 6.01
C THR A 258 0.39 -12.10 5.35
N PRO A 259 1.36 -11.35 5.90
CA PRO A 259 2.68 -11.19 5.30
C PRO A 259 3.44 -12.52 5.17
N TRP A 260 3.31 -13.40 6.15
CA TRP A 260 3.92 -14.73 6.14
C TRP A 260 3.28 -15.66 5.11
N LEU A 261 1.95 -15.63 5.01
CA LEU A 261 1.21 -16.38 4.00
C LEU A 261 1.52 -15.90 2.58
N ALA A 262 1.63 -14.59 2.39
CA ALA A 262 2.02 -14.00 1.11
C ALA A 262 3.44 -14.45 0.72
N LEU A 263 4.39 -14.42 1.65
CA LEU A 263 5.76 -14.86 1.42
C LEU A 263 5.83 -16.37 1.10
N ALA A 264 5.10 -17.20 1.83
CA ALA A 264 5.04 -18.64 1.61
C ALA A 264 4.43 -19.02 0.25
N SER A 265 3.61 -18.16 -0.35
CA SER A 265 2.98 -18.39 -1.65
C SER A 265 3.89 -18.07 -2.84
N VAL A 266 5.05 -17.45 -2.62
CA VAL A 266 6.05 -17.18 -3.66
C VAL A 266 6.94 -18.41 -3.83
N PRO A 267 6.89 -19.13 -4.97
CA PRO A 267 7.80 -20.23 -5.21
C PRO A 267 9.22 -19.68 -5.38
N VAL A 268 10.04 -19.83 -4.35
CA VAL A 268 11.48 -19.52 -4.43
C VAL A 268 12.17 -20.71 -5.07
N THR A 269 12.39 -20.66 -6.36
CA THR A 269 13.31 -21.56 -7.03
C THR A 269 14.73 -21.09 -6.77
N ILE A 270 15.41 -21.71 -5.84
CA ILE A 270 16.85 -21.49 -5.63
C ILE A 270 17.53 -22.24 -6.78
N SER A 271 17.99 -21.50 -7.79
CA SER A 271 18.94 -22.06 -8.78
C SER A 271 20.27 -22.28 -8.06
N LEU A 272 20.60 -23.55 -7.84
CA LEU A 272 21.93 -23.91 -7.33
C LEU A 272 22.99 -23.54 -8.35
N PRO A 273 24.13 -22.99 -7.91
CA PRO A 273 25.19 -22.49 -8.82
C PRO A 273 25.99 -23.58 -9.55
N ASP A 274 25.60 -24.83 -9.49
CA ASP A 274 26.33 -25.99 -10.03
C ASP A 274 25.98 -26.39 -11.47
N GLN A 275 25.24 -25.57 -12.22
CA GLN A 275 25.16 -25.81 -13.67
C GLN A 275 26.20 -24.94 -14.35
N PRO A 276 27.12 -25.53 -15.16
CA PRO A 276 28.07 -24.76 -15.96
C PRO A 276 27.28 -23.78 -16.81
N GLU A 277 27.62 -22.51 -16.72
CA GLU A 277 27.03 -21.39 -17.46
C GLU A 277 27.09 -21.66 -18.97
N GLY A 278 26.15 -22.44 -19.46
CA GLY A 278 25.81 -22.40 -20.88
C GLY A 278 25.04 -21.10 -21.08
N TYR A 279 25.59 -20.24 -21.92
CA TYR A 279 25.05 -18.99 -22.43
C TYR A 279 23.52 -18.98 -22.48
N HIS A 280 22.86 -18.63 -21.36
CA HIS A 280 21.46 -18.23 -21.39
C HIS A 280 21.44 -16.81 -21.94
N ARG A 281 21.01 -16.69 -23.18
CA ARG A 281 20.79 -15.40 -23.84
C ARG A 281 19.98 -14.49 -22.93
N ALA A 282 20.46 -13.28 -22.73
CA ALA A 282 19.79 -12.21 -21.98
C ALA A 282 18.33 -11.93 -22.45
N GLU A 283 17.95 -12.43 -23.61
CA GLU A 283 16.61 -12.32 -24.21
C GLU A 283 15.53 -13.12 -23.45
N ASP A 284 15.88 -14.22 -22.74
CA ASP A 284 14.90 -15.04 -22.01
C ASP A 284 14.61 -14.53 -20.58
N GLU A 285 15.39 -13.60 -20.05
CA GLU A 285 15.18 -13.08 -18.69
C GLU A 285 14.04 -12.05 -18.60
N GLY A 286 13.69 -11.36 -19.66
CA GLY A 286 12.67 -10.31 -19.69
C GLY A 286 11.28 -10.77 -19.25
N PRO A 287 10.71 -11.85 -19.84
CA PRO A 287 9.38 -12.32 -19.46
C PRO A 287 9.34 -12.93 -18.06
N ILE A 288 10.42 -13.57 -17.60
CA ILE A 288 10.52 -14.15 -16.25
C ILE A 288 10.56 -13.03 -15.19
N LYS A 289 11.37 -12.00 -15.42
CA LYS A 289 11.43 -10.81 -14.52
C LYS A 289 10.09 -10.08 -14.46
N ALA A 290 9.42 -9.89 -15.60
CA ALA A 290 8.11 -9.25 -15.66
C ALA A 290 7.03 -10.06 -14.91
N ALA A 291 7.02 -11.39 -15.06
CA ALA A 291 6.10 -12.27 -14.36
C ALA A 291 6.35 -12.28 -12.85
N LEU A 292 7.62 -12.26 -12.42
CA LEU A 292 7.99 -12.19 -11.00
C LEU A 292 7.58 -10.84 -10.39
N THR A 293 7.85 -9.75 -11.08
CA THR A 293 7.47 -8.40 -10.64
C THR A 293 5.95 -8.26 -10.48
N SER A 294 5.17 -8.76 -11.44
CA SER A 294 3.71 -8.74 -11.36
C SER A 294 3.18 -9.57 -10.19
N ARG A 295 3.79 -10.71 -9.88
CA ARG A 295 3.43 -11.53 -8.70
C ARG A 295 3.73 -10.80 -7.40
N ILE A 296 4.90 -10.18 -7.27
CA ILE A 296 5.28 -9.41 -6.08
C ILE A 296 4.30 -8.25 -5.85
N LEU A 297 3.94 -7.51 -6.89
CA LEU A 297 2.97 -6.42 -6.81
C LEU A 297 1.58 -6.92 -6.37
N ASN A 298 1.14 -8.06 -6.90
CA ASN A 298 -0.13 -8.68 -6.53
C ASN A 298 -0.15 -9.13 -5.07
N MET A 299 0.95 -9.73 -4.57
CA MET A 299 1.08 -10.11 -3.17
C MET A 299 1.05 -8.89 -2.24
N HIS A 300 1.72 -7.83 -2.65
CA HIS A 300 1.71 -6.57 -1.90
C HIS A 300 0.30 -5.97 -1.80
N GLY A 301 -0.43 -5.93 -2.90
CA GLY A 301 -1.83 -5.49 -2.93
C GLY A 301 -2.74 -6.36 -2.05
N LEU A 302 -2.53 -7.69 -2.02
CA LEU A 302 -3.26 -8.60 -1.15
C LEU A 302 -3.02 -8.30 0.34
N VAL A 303 -1.75 -8.18 0.76
CA VAL A 303 -1.40 -7.90 2.15
C VAL A 303 -2.01 -6.59 2.61
N LEU A 304 -1.86 -5.53 1.80
CA LEU A 304 -2.42 -4.21 2.09
C LEU A 304 -3.94 -4.25 2.22
N SER A 305 -4.63 -4.90 1.26
CA SER A 305 -6.09 -5.01 1.24
C SER A 305 -6.63 -5.74 2.46
N VAL A 306 -6.01 -6.87 2.84
CA VAL A 306 -6.40 -7.63 4.04
C VAL A 306 -6.14 -6.84 5.31
N ARG A 307 -5.01 -6.16 5.43
CA ARG A 307 -4.68 -5.33 6.60
C ARG A 307 -5.68 -4.20 6.81
N VAL A 308 -6.04 -3.49 5.74
CA VAL A 308 -7.06 -2.43 5.79
C VAL A 308 -8.42 -3.01 6.19
N ALA A 309 -8.82 -4.14 5.62
CA ALA A 309 -10.08 -4.80 5.94
C ALA A 309 -10.15 -5.24 7.41
N CYS A 310 -9.08 -5.83 7.95
CA CYS A 310 -9.01 -6.19 9.37
C CYS A 310 -9.15 -4.96 10.27
N SER A 311 -8.49 -3.86 9.93
CA SER A 311 -8.65 -2.60 10.67
C SER A 311 -10.08 -2.07 10.62
N MET A 312 -10.76 -2.17 9.48
CA MET A 312 -12.16 -1.77 9.32
C MET A 312 -13.11 -2.65 10.14
N ILE A 313 -12.88 -3.97 10.17
CA ILE A 313 -13.68 -4.92 10.97
C ILE A 313 -13.57 -4.56 12.46
N VAL A 314 -12.36 -4.34 12.96
CA VAL A 314 -12.12 -3.95 14.35
C VAL A 314 -12.74 -2.60 14.64
N LEU A 315 -12.55 -1.60 13.77
CA LEU A 315 -13.12 -0.26 13.90
C LEU A 315 -14.65 -0.31 14.04
N ALA A 316 -15.32 -1.12 13.22
CA ALA A 316 -16.79 -1.30 13.29
C ALA A 316 -17.24 -1.95 14.61
N SER A 317 -16.41 -2.78 15.24
CA SER A 317 -16.71 -3.45 16.49
C SER A 317 -16.48 -2.60 17.74
N VAL A 318 -15.69 -1.50 17.64
CA VAL A 318 -15.31 -0.64 18.78
C VAL A 318 -16.52 -0.17 19.61
N PRO A 319 -17.62 0.38 19.03
CA PRO A 319 -18.71 0.92 19.82
C PRO A 319 -19.41 -0.14 20.70
N THR A 320 -19.48 -1.37 20.19
CA THR A 320 -20.10 -2.50 20.90
C THR A 320 -19.15 -3.07 21.96
N LEU A 321 -17.90 -3.33 21.60
CA LEU A 321 -16.93 -3.89 22.54
C LEU A 321 -16.60 -2.93 23.69
N ALA A 322 -16.47 -1.64 23.42
CA ALA A 322 -16.24 -0.63 24.45
C ALA A 322 -17.41 -0.50 25.44
N SER A 323 -18.63 -0.91 25.05
CA SER A 323 -19.80 -0.89 25.95
C SER A 323 -19.86 -2.06 26.91
N VAL A 324 -19.11 -3.16 26.70
CA VAL A 324 -19.14 -4.38 27.53
C VAL A 324 -18.48 -4.16 28.89
N GLY A 325 -17.35 -3.45 28.91
CA GLY A 325 -16.58 -3.25 30.15
C GLY A 325 -15.10 -2.98 29.89
N TYR A 326 -14.31 -3.16 30.92
CA TYR A 326 -12.84 -3.01 30.83
C TYR A 326 -12.23 -4.04 29.89
N ASP A 327 -12.77 -5.25 29.85
CA ASP A 327 -12.26 -6.34 28.99
C ASP A 327 -12.39 -6.03 27.51
N GLY A 328 -13.54 -5.47 27.10
CA GLY A 328 -13.77 -5.04 25.72
C GLY A 328 -12.88 -3.86 25.32
N VAL A 329 -12.69 -2.89 26.21
CA VAL A 329 -11.76 -1.77 26.00
C VAL A 329 -10.34 -2.25 25.88
N ALA A 330 -9.90 -3.15 26.77
CA ALA A 330 -8.56 -3.72 26.76
C ALA A 330 -8.30 -4.54 25.50
N LEU A 331 -9.27 -5.33 25.04
CA LEU A 331 -9.17 -6.10 23.80
C LEU A 331 -8.97 -5.20 22.59
N VAL A 332 -9.81 -4.16 22.43
CA VAL A 332 -9.70 -3.22 21.32
C VAL A 332 -8.38 -2.46 21.36
N ALA A 333 -7.95 -2.01 22.55
CA ALA A 333 -6.68 -1.32 22.73
C ALA A 333 -5.48 -2.24 22.39
N ALA A 334 -5.51 -3.50 22.84
CA ALA A 334 -4.47 -4.48 22.52
C ALA A 334 -4.38 -4.73 21.00
N ILE A 335 -5.51 -4.91 20.31
CA ILE A 335 -5.54 -5.09 18.86
C ILE A 335 -4.98 -3.86 18.14
N ALA A 336 -5.35 -2.64 18.56
CA ALA A 336 -4.85 -1.41 17.95
C ALA A 336 -3.34 -1.25 18.11
N VAL A 337 -2.82 -1.52 19.31
CA VAL A 337 -1.37 -1.49 19.60
C VAL A 337 -0.64 -2.58 18.80
N ALA A 338 -1.19 -3.81 18.75
CA ALA A 338 -0.63 -4.89 17.93
C ALA A 338 -0.55 -4.52 16.45
N ALA A 339 -1.59 -3.90 15.88
CA ALA A 339 -1.61 -3.43 14.50
C ALA A 339 -0.53 -2.38 14.22
N MET A 340 -0.24 -1.50 15.17
CA MET A 340 0.82 -0.50 15.04
C MET A 340 2.21 -1.13 15.17
N LEU A 341 2.44 -2.02 16.15
CA LEU A 341 3.74 -2.64 16.39
C LEU A 341 4.14 -3.59 15.25
N SER A 342 3.19 -4.36 14.70
CA SER A 342 3.44 -5.31 13.60
C SER A 342 3.97 -4.67 12.31
N THR A 343 3.84 -3.34 12.16
CA THR A 343 4.37 -2.62 11.00
C THR A 343 5.90 -2.54 10.97
N ARG A 344 6.57 -2.78 12.10
CA ARG A 344 8.02 -2.71 12.20
C ARG A 344 8.75 -3.79 11.40
N ALA A 345 8.13 -4.95 11.21
CA ALA A 345 8.66 -6.04 10.41
C ALA A 345 8.53 -5.81 8.90
N VAL A 346 7.74 -4.83 8.49
CA VAL A 346 7.42 -4.57 7.08
C VAL A 346 8.14 -3.33 6.57
N ARG A 347 8.75 -3.42 5.38
CA ARG A 347 9.50 -2.29 4.77
C ARG A 347 8.68 -1.45 3.79
N SER A 348 7.49 -1.91 3.41
CA SER A 348 6.62 -1.19 2.49
C SER A 348 6.00 0.04 3.14
N ARG A 349 6.15 1.20 2.52
CA ARG A 349 5.54 2.45 3.00
C ARG A 349 4.01 2.34 3.12
N ALA A 350 3.36 1.71 2.15
CA ALA A 350 1.89 1.56 2.13
C ALA A 350 1.39 0.69 3.29
N ASP A 351 2.06 -0.44 3.58
CA ASP A 351 1.68 -1.33 4.68
C ASP A 351 1.93 -0.71 6.05
N VAL A 352 3.05 0.02 6.20
CA VAL A 352 3.35 0.75 7.44
C VAL A 352 2.31 1.84 7.68
N THR A 353 2.00 2.65 6.66
CA THR A 353 0.98 3.70 6.80
C THR A 353 -0.40 3.12 7.09
N ALA A 354 -0.81 2.05 6.42
CA ALA A 354 -2.09 1.38 6.66
C ALA A 354 -2.20 0.83 8.10
N GLY A 355 -1.15 0.18 8.60
CA GLY A 355 -1.14 -0.36 9.96
C GLY A 355 -1.14 0.72 11.04
N VAL A 356 -0.33 1.76 10.89
CA VAL A 356 -0.27 2.88 11.84
C VAL A 356 -1.57 3.69 11.82
N VAL A 357 -2.04 4.09 10.65
CA VAL A 357 -3.30 4.86 10.50
C VAL A 357 -4.49 4.03 10.97
N GLY A 358 -4.56 2.75 10.62
CA GLY A 358 -5.61 1.84 11.08
C GLY A 358 -5.63 1.73 12.61
N GLY A 359 -4.49 1.48 13.24
CA GLY A 359 -4.36 1.43 14.70
C GLY A 359 -4.72 2.75 15.39
N MET A 360 -4.27 3.89 14.82
CA MET A 360 -4.63 5.22 15.33
C MET A 360 -6.13 5.50 15.24
N LEU A 361 -6.77 5.14 14.13
CA LEU A 361 -8.22 5.32 13.96
C LEU A 361 -9.02 4.46 14.95
N ILE A 362 -8.59 3.22 15.20
CA ILE A 362 -9.20 2.35 16.21
C ILE A 362 -9.08 2.98 17.60
N LEU A 363 -7.88 3.44 17.99
CA LEU A 363 -7.67 4.12 19.27
C LEU A 363 -8.47 5.42 19.37
N ALA A 364 -8.48 6.25 18.35
CA ALA A 364 -9.24 7.51 18.34
C ALA A 364 -10.74 7.26 18.49
N THR A 365 -11.27 6.24 17.78
CA THR A 365 -12.67 5.85 17.91
C THR A 365 -12.97 5.27 19.30
N LEU A 366 -12.06 4.49 19.86
CA LEU A 366 -12.18 3.96 21.21
C LEU A 366 -12.24 5.10 22.24
N VAL A 367 -11.33 6.07 22.15
CA VAL A 367 -11.34 7.28 23.00
C VAL A 367 -12.66 8.03 22.88
N LEU A 368 -13.10 8.27 21.65
CA LEU A 368 -14.37 8.96 21.38
C LEU A 368 -15.56 8.25 22.03
N VAL A 369 -15.66 6.92 21.89
CA VAL A 369 -16.75 6.13 22.49
C VAL A 369 -16.67 6.15 24.02
N ILE A 370 -15.47 6.07 24.59
CA ILE A 370 -15.28 6.15 26.06
C ILE A 370 -15.72 7.52 26.58
N VAL A 371 -15.28 8.60 25.96
CA VAL A 371 -15.66 9.97 26.37
C VAL A 371 -17.17 10.16 26.29
N LEU A 372 -17.84 9.61 25.28
CA LEU A 372 -19.27 9.77 25.08
C LEU A 372 -20.14 8.85 25.97
N LYS A 373 -19.64 7.65 26.36
CA LYS A 373 -20.48 6.61 26.98
C LYS A 373 -19.91 6.01 28.27
N ARG A 374 -18.65 6.20 28.61
CA ARG A 374 -17.95 5.45 29.66
C ARG A 374 -16.98 6.33 30.47
N ALA A 375 -17.54 7.21 31.31
CA ALA A 375 -16.72 8.10 32.16
C ALA A 375 -15.83 7.34 33.16
N ASP A 376 -16.19 6.11 33.52
CA ASP A 376 -15.45 5.23 34.43
C ASP A 376 -14.10 4.76 33.89
N VAL A 377 -13.93 4.70 32.54
CA VAL A 377 -12.72 4.20 31.86
C VAL A 377 -11.82 5.33 31.34
N VAL A 378 -12.21 6.60 31.52
CA VAL A 378 -11.45 7.74 30.98
C VAL A 378 -10.02 7.79 31.51
N MET A 379 -9.81 7.60 32.82
CA MET A 379 -8.47 7.67 33.44
C MET A 379 -7.50 6.61 32.92
N PRO A 380 -7.81 5.29 32.93
CA PRO A 380 -6.92 4.30 32.35
C PRO A 380 -6.66 4.52 30.85
N MET A 381 -7.63 5.07 30.12
CA MET A 381 -7.46 5.38 28.71
C MET A 381 -6.52 6.55 28.45
N VAL A 382 -6.57 7.59 29.25
CA VAL A 382 -5.62 8.71 29.20
C VAL A 382 -4.18 8.21 29.40
N VAL A 383 -3.99 7.33 30.37
CA VAL A 383 -2.68 6.71 30.64
C VAL A 383 -2.23 5.89 29.43
N LEU A 384 -3.09 5.04 28.88
CA LEU A 384 -2.79 4.21 27.71
C LEU A 384 -2.37 5.05 26.49
N VAL A 385 -3.17 6.06 26.15
CA VAL A 385 -2.88 6.96 25.00
C VAL A 385 -1.59 7.72 25.24
N GLY A 386 -1.36 8.20 26.47
CA GLY A 386 -0.13 8.89 26.85
C GLY A 386 1.11 7.98 26.71
N VAL A 387 1.03 6.74 27.19
CA VAL A 387 2.12 5.75 27.05
C VAL A 387 2.38 5.41 25.58
N VAL A 388 1.34 5.13 24.80
CA VAL A 388 1.49 4.85 23.36
C VAL A 388 2.10 6.03 22.63
N GLY A 389 1.62 7.26 22.87
CA GLY A 389 2.18 8.48 22.29
C GLY A 389 3.64 8.70 22.68
N LEU A 390 3.98 8.47 23.94
CA LEU A 390 5.36 8.58 24.42
C LEU A 390 6.27 7.54 23.77
N VAL A 391 5.83 6.28 23.66
CA VAL A 391 6.61 5.20 22.99
C VAL A 391 6.85 5.56 21.53
N VAL A 392 5.84 6.01 20.80
CA VAL A 392 5.98 6.43 19.39
C VAL A 392 6.97 7.59 19.28
N LEU A 393 6.89 8.58 20.17
CA LEU A 393 7.82 9.71 20.18
C LEU A 393 9.25 9.26 20.47
N LEU A 394 9.46 8.45 21.52
CA LEU A 394 10.78 7.97 21.92
C LEU A 394 11.45 7.15 20.82
N LEU A 395 10.70 6.30 20.11
CA LEU A 395 11.23 5.50 18.99
C LEU A 395 11.77 6.38 17.85
N ASN A 396 11.23 7.58 17.67
CA ASN A 396 11.65 8.48 16.60
C ASN A 396 12.74 9.49 17.04
N VAL A 397 12.69 9.95 18.27
CA VAL A 397 13.60 10.99 18.80
C VAL A 397 14.93 10.43 19.29
N LEU A 398 14.92 9.20 19.83
CA LEU A 398 16.14 8.58 20.36
C LEU A 398 17.12 8.23 19.23
N GLY A 399 18.35 8.66 19.43
CA GLY A 399 19.45 8.47 18.47
C GLY A 399 19.78 6.99 18.18
N PRO A 400 20.60 6.73 17.16
CA PRO A 400 20.91 5.37 16.67
C PRO A 400 21.51 4.45 17.73
N THR A 401 22.13 4.99 18.77
CA THR A 401 22.78 4.22 19.84
C THR A 401 21.79 3.47 20.74
N TYR A 402 20.60 4.01 20.95
CA TYR A 402 19.58 3.39 21.83
C TYR A 402 18.57 2.52 21.05
N ARG A 403 18.51 2.66 19.73
CA ARG A 403 17.60 1.90 18.85
C ARG A 403 17.65 0.37 19.05
N PRO A 404 18.82 -0.28 19.20
CA PRO A 404 18.85 -1.75 19.36
C PRO A 404 18.25 -2.25 20.67
N ARG A 405 18.40 -1.47 21.77
CA ARG A 405 17.83 -1.83 23.08
C ARG A 405 16.31 -1.63 23.11
N LEU A 406 15.86 -0.51 22.56
CA LEU A 406 14.43 -0.22 22.40
C LEU A 406 13.75 -1.20 21.45
N ALA A 407 14.43 -1.64 20.38
CA ALA A 407 13.91 -2.64 19.47
C ALA A 407 13.58 -3.95 20.20
N ARG A 408 14.50 -4.46 21.03
CA ARG A 408 14.26 -5.68 21.84
C ARG A 408 13.09 -5.51 22.81
N LEU A 409 13.00 -4.37 23.46
CA LEU A 409 11.92 -4.09 24.42
C LEU A 409 10.56 -4.01 23.71
N THR A 410 10.50 -3.38 22.55
CA THR A 410 9.28 -3.35 21.74
C THR A 410 8.92 -4.71 21.16
N ASP A 411 9.89 -5.58 20.84
CA ASP A 411 9.61 -6.95 20.39
C ASP A 411 8.97 -7.78 21.53
N VAL A 412 9.45 -7.61 22.77
CA VAL A 412 8.84 -8.25 23.94
C VAL A 412 7.41 -7.72 24.18
N ILE A 413 7.22 -6.41 24.10
CA ILE A 413 5.89 -5.79 24.22
C ILE A 413 4.94 -6.30 23.13
N GLU A 414 5.40 -6.40 21.89
CA GLU A 414 4.62 -6.94 20.76
C GLU A 414 4.15 -8.36 21.06
N ILE A 415 5.05 -9.25 21.49
CA ILE A 415 4.72 -10.63 21.84
C ILE A 415 3.69 -10.67 22.99
N LEU A 416 3.88 -9.87 24.04
CA LEU A 416 2.96 -9.81 25.17
C LEU A 416 1.58 -9.31 24.77
N VAL A 417 1.52 -8.27 23.95
CA VAL A 417 0.25 -7.73 23.42
C VAL A 417 -0.45 -8.75 22.55
N LEU A 418 0.27 -9.44 21.65
CA LEU A 418 -0.29 -10.49 20.82
C LEU A 418 -0.83 -11.66 21.65
N LEU A 419 -0.08 -12.08 22.65
CA LEU A 419 -0.50 -13.16 23.55
C LEU A 419 -1.73 -12.77 24.39
N SER A 420 -1.90 -11.48 24.69
CA SER A 420 -3.05 -10.98 25.47
C SER A 420 -4.36 -10.95 24.71
N ILE A 421 -4.35 -10.91 23.36
CA ILE A 421 -5.58 -10.83 22.55
C ILE A 421 -6.48 -12.04 22.78
N ALA A 422 -5.94 -13.25 22.82
CA ALA A 422 -6.74 -14.47 22.98
C ALA A 422 -7.41 -14.55 24.35
N PRO A 423 -6.72 -14.36 25.50
CA PRO A 423 -7.38 -14.36 26.81
C PRO A 423 -8.35 -13.19 26.99
N LEU A 424 -8.04 -11.99 26.49
CA LEU A 424 -8.98 -10.87 26.53
C LEU A 424 -10.27 -11.15 25.72
N ALA A 425 -10.14 -11.78 24.55
CA ALA A 425 -11.31 -12.21 23.80
C ALA A 425 -12.13 -13.25 24.58
N ALA A 426 -11.47 -14.22 25.23
CA ALA A 426 -12.11 -15.25 26.07
C ALA A 426 -12.86 -14.64 27.25
N LEU A 427 -12.31 -13.61 27.90
CA LEU A 427 -12.99 -12.85 28.97
C LEU A 427 -14.26 -12.15 28.46
N VAL A 428 -14.19 -11.50 27.30
CA VAL A 428 -15.38 -10.86 26.69
C VAL A 428 -16.44 -11.88 26.30
N ILE A 429 -16.04 -13.09 25.90
CA ILE A 429 -16.95 -14.20 25.55
C ILE A 429 -17.59 -14.78 26.82
N GLY A 430 -16.93 -14.66 27.97
CA GLY A 430 -17.39 -15.22 29.26
C GLY A 430 -17.03 -16.69 29.43
N VAL A 431 -15.92 -17.14 28.80
CA VAL A 431 -15.37 -18.51 28.97
C VAL A 431 -14.38 -18.57 30.12
N LEU A 432 -13.76 -17.47 30.45
CA LEU A 432 -12.91 -17.25 31.61
C LEU A 432 -13.67 -16.30 32.56
#